data_9c8de5755c65342476fc4514d5559b44
#
_entry.id   9c8de5755c65342476fc4514d5559b44
#
_cell.length_a   1.000
_cell.length_b   1.000
_cell.length_c   1.000
_cell.angle_alpha   90.00
_cell.angle_beta   90.00
_cell.angle_gamma   90.00
#
_symmetry.space_group_name_H-M   'P 1'
#
loop_
_entity.id
_entity.type
_entity.pdbx_description
1 polymer ?
#
loop_
_entity_poly.entity_id
_entity_poly.type
_entity_poly.pdbx_seq_one_letter_code
_entity_poly.pdbx_strand_id
1 'polypeptide(L)'
;MMHCCEGKACCVAMLHAGPEDPRNNHDGRYLSDIVTTWKITDKLTSITDINLIYEKSVSAKGYGIAQYLTYAINDCCTIGIRGEVWRDADGFFVAQFASPNDFIHFERGDDTVFDPRTVGGGRTTYGAITAGLTIKPTVPAPLTGLMIRPEVRYDWSLNGMHPFNDSSDQEMFTASVDVIVTF
;
A
#
# COMPACT_ATOMS: atom_id res chain seq x y z
N MET A 1 18.49 -10.87 4.61
CA MET A 1 18.68 -9.89 3.51
C MET A 1 19.73 -10.46 2.57
N MET A 2 19.39 -10.70 1.32
CA MET A 2 20.33 -11.17 0.30
C MET A 2 20.82 -9.99 -0.52
N HIS A 3 22.13 -9.79 -0.60
CA HIS A 3 22.75 -8.79 -1.49
C HIS A 3 23.31 -9.52 -2.71
N CYS A 4 22.90 -9.10 -3.90
CA CYS A 4 23.36 -9.63 -5.18
C CYS A 4 24.00 -8.50 -6.01
N CYS A 5 24.80 -8.84 -7.00
CA CYS A 5 25.36 -7.91 -7.98
C CYS A 5 26.19 -6.77 -7.35
N GLU A 6 27.22 -7.11 -6.57
CA GLU A 6 28.15 -6.13 -5.97
C GLU A 6 27.44 -5.02 -5.13
N GLY A 7 26.33 -5.37 -4.48
CA GLY A 7 25.53 -4.42 -3.68
C GLY A 7 24.58 -3.54 -4.49
N LYS A 8 24.47 -3.71 -5.80
CA LYS A 8 23.50 -2.98 -6.64
C LYS A 8 22.08 -3.50 -6.54
N ALA A 9 21.92 -4.78 -6.16
CA ALA A 9 20.61 -5.37 -5.96
C ALA A 9 20.47 -5.92 -4.53
N CYS A 10 19.29 -5.75 -3.95
CA CYS A 10 18.93 -6.27 -2.64
C CYS A 10 17.52 -6.88 -2.73
N CYS A 11 17.35 -8.08 -2.18
CA CYS A 11 16.05 -8.73 -2.05
C CYS A 11 15.75 -8.98 -0.59
N VAL A 12 14.56 -8.60 -0.15
CA VAL A 12 14.02 -8.88 1.18
C VAL A 12 12.76 -9.69 1.00
N ALA A 13 12.68 -10.83 1.67
CA ALA A 13 11.45 -11.61 1.75
C ALA A 13 10.99 -11.66 3.19
N MET A 14 9.70 -11.44 3.42
CA MET A 14 9.04 -11.50 4.71
C MET A 14 7.88 -12.47 4.64
N LEU A 15 7.73 -13.27 5.68
CA LEU A 15 6.56 -14.11 5.89
C LEU A 15 6.00 -13.77 7.27
N HIS A 16 4.70 -13.46 7.32
CA HIS A 16 3.95 -13.28 8.54
C HIS A 16 2.84 -14.33 8.59
N ALA A 17 2.69 -14.98 9.75
CA ALA A 17 1.65 -15.98 9.97
C ALA A 17 1.15 -15.88 11.42
N GLY A 18 -0.14 -15.79 11.61
CA GLY A 18 -0.73 -15.71 12.94
C GLY A 18 -2.26 -15.62 12.90
N PRO A 19 -2.92 -15.90 14.03
CA PRO A 19 -4.36 -15.68 14.16
C PRO A 19 -4.65 -14.17 14.24
N GLU A 20 -5.71 -13.75 13.56
CA GLU A 20 -6.18 -12.35 13.56
C GLU A 20 -7.50 -12.17 14.34
N ASP A 21 -8.19 -13.27 14.61
CA ASP A 21 -9.42 -13.25 15.41
C ASP A 21 -9.10 -13.56 16.87
N PRO A 22 -9.38 -12.67 17.83
CA PRO A 22 -9.12 -12.88 19.25
C PRO A 22 -9.88 -14.08 19.85
N ARG A 23 -10.90 -14.57 19.17
CA ARG A 23 -11.70 -15.73 19.60
C ARG A 23 -11.39 -17.02 18.84
N ASN A 24 -10.51 -16.96 17.84
CA ASN A 24 -10.15 -18.11 17.01
C ASN A 24 -8.63 -18.19 16.77
N ASN A 25 -7.98 -19.05 17.53
CA ASN A 25 -6.53 -19.30 17.41
C ASN A 25 -6.16 -20.39 16.40
N HIS A 26 -7.15 -20.93 15.65
CA HIS A 26 -6.93 -22.03 14.71
C HIS A 26 -6.85 -21.56 13.25
N ASP A 27 -7.47 -20.43 12.93
CA ASP A 27 -7.45 -19.87 11.59
C ASP A 27 -6.56 -18.64 11.56
N GLY A 28 -5.50 -18.73 10.79
CA GLY A 28 -4.49 -17.69 10.71
C GLY A 28 -4.54 -16.93 9.39
N ARG A 29 -4.03 -15.70 9.45
CA ARG A 29 -3.66 -14.92 8.28
C ARG A 29 -2.22 -15.21 7.90
N TYR A 30 -1.96 -15.34 6.62
CA TYR A 30 -0.64 -15.57 6.04
C TYR A 30 -0.36 -14.44 5.06
N LEU A 31 0.71 -13.70 5.31
CA LEU A 31 1.19 -12.64 4.43
C LEU A 31 2.60 -12.99 3.97
N SER A 32 2.83 -12.95 2.68
CA SER A 32 4.16 -13.02 2.08
C SER A 32 4.42 -11.74 1.31
N ASP A 33 5.59 -11.16 1.54
CA ASP A 33 6.03 -9.92 0.93
C ASP A 33 7.46 -10.08 0.42
N ILE A 34 7.70 -9.75 -0.85
CA ILE A 34 8.99 -9.85 -1.51
C ILE A 34 9.32 -8.52 -2.15
N VAL A 35 10.30 -7.82 -1.59
CA VAL A 35 10.78 -6.53 -2.09
C VAL A 35 12.15 -6.69 -2.71
N THR A 36 12.28 -6.33 -3.97
CA THR A 36 13.55 -6.29 -4.70
C THR A 36 13.90 -4.86 -5.06
N THR A 37 15.01 -4.39 -4.54
CA THR A 37 15.56 -3.06 -4.86
C THR A 37 16.75 -3.23 -5.81
N TRP A 38 16.78 -2.46 -6.90
CA TRP A 38 17.85 -2.42 -7.86
C TRP A 38 18.29 -0.98 -8.14
N LYS A 39 19.54 -0.66 -7.81
CA LYS A 39 20.20 0.58 -8.18
C LYS A 39 20.67 0.47 -9.64
N ILE A 40 19.88 0.98 -10.57
CA ILE A 40 20.16 0.93 -12.01
C ILE A 40 21.34 1.85 -12.32
N THR A 41 21.34 3.07 -11.74
CA THR A 41 22.45 4.01 -11.78
C THR A 41 22.61 4.64 -10.39
N ASP A 42 23.58 5.54 -10.21
CA ASP A 42 23.74 6.29 -8.95
C ASP A 42 22.52 7.19 -8.63
N LYS A 43 21.73 7.54 -9.65
CA LYS A 43 20.55 8.39 -9.50
C LYS A 43 19.22 7.67 -9.67
N LEU A 44 19.20 6.52 -10.35
CA LEU A 44 17.98 5.79 -10.70
C LEU A 44 17.92 4.49 -9.93
N THR A 45 16.85 4.33 -9.13
CA THR A 45 16.55 3.11 -8.38
C THR A 45 15.18 2.56 -8.81
N SER A 46 15.12 1.25 -9.01
CA SER A 46 13.91 0.48 -9.25
C SER A 46 13.60 -0.37 -8.01
N ILE A 47 12.33 -0.42 -7.61
CA ILE A 47 11.89 -1.31 -6.53
C ILE A 47 10.65 -2.05 -7.03
N THR A 48 10.71 -3.38 -6.95
CA THR A 48 9.57 -4.26 -7.23
C THR A 48 9.11 -4.86 -5.91
N ASP A 49 7.83 -4.79 -5.65
CA ASP A 49 7.18 -5.27 -4.44
C ASP A 49 6.05 -6.24 -4.84
N ILE A 50 6.11 -7.48 -4.34
CA ILE A 50 5.12 -8.54 -4.62
C ILE A 50 4.51 -8.99 -3.30
N ASN A 51 3.19 -8.87 -3.20
CA ASN A 51 2.43 -9.18 -2.00
C ASN A 51 1.45 -10.31 -2.26
N LEU A 52 1.36 -11.24 -1.30
CA LEU A 52 0.38 -12.33 -1.25
C LEU A 52 -0.22 -12.38 0.14
N ILE A 53 -1.53 -12.37 0.24
CA ILE A 53 -2.23 -12.50 1.52
C ILE A 53 -3.34 -13.54 1.44
N TYR A 54 -3.46 -14.34 2.50
CA TYR A 54 -4.52 -15.31 2.66
C TYR A 54 -5.07 -15.27 4.08
N GLU A 55 -6.37 -15.04 4.20
CA GLU A 55 -7.12 -15.12 5.46
C GLU A 55 -7.91 -16.42 5.50
N LYS A 56 -7.50 -17.33 6.39
CA LYS A 56 -8.06 -18.68 6.44
C LYS A 56 -9.49 -18.71 6.98
N SER A 57 -9.81 -17.86 7.96
CA SER A 57 -11.12 -17.83 8.66
C SER A 57 -12.28 -17.62 7.69
N VAL A 58 -12.06 -16.84 6.63
CA VAL A 58 -13.06 -16.52 5.59
C VAL A 58 -12.65 -17.01 4.20
N SER A 59 -11.53 -17.73 4.10
CA SER A 59 -10.95 -18.24 2.84
C SER A 59 -10.68 -17.13 1.80
N ALA A 60 -10.35 -15.92 2.27
CA ALA A 60 -10.12 -14.77 1.41
C ALA A 60 -8.67 -14.71 0.92
N LYS A 61 -8.48 -14.26 -0.32
CA LYS A 61 -7.18 -14.13 -0.98
C LYS A 61 -7.02 -12.75 -1.60
N GLY A 62 -5.82 -12.20 -1.44
CA GLY A 62 -5.39 -10.98 -2.11
C GLY A 62 -3.95 -11.14 -2.61
N TYR A 63 -3.63 -10.48 -3.71
CA TYR A 63 -2.27 -10.47 -4.25
C TYR A 63 -2.07 -9.28 -5.18
N GLY A 64 -0.83 -8.83 -5.24
CA GLY A 64 -0.50 -7.69 -6.09
C GLY A 64 0.98 -7.55 -6.36
N ILE A 65 1.26 -6.63 -7.25
CA ILE A 65 2.60 -6.19 -7.59
C ILE A 65 2.61 -4.67 -7.71
N ALA A 66 3.63 -4.06 -7.13
CA ALA A 66 3.92 -2.65 -7.31
C ALA A 66 5.34 -2.46 -7.85
N GLN A 67 5.49 -1.54 -8.79
CA GLN A 67 6.75 -1.15 -9.37
C GLN A 67 7.00 0.32 -9.10
N TYR A 68 8.11 0.62 -8.44
CA TYR A 68 8.56 1.98 -8.16
C TYR A 68 9.77 2.30 -9.01
N LEU A 69 9.84 3.53 -9.49
CA LEU A 69 11.04 4.13 -10.07
C LEU A 69 11.29 5.46 -9.36
N THR A 70 12.49 5.63 -8.81
CA THR A 70 12.89 6.88 -8.16
C THR A 70 14.14 7.44 -8.83
N TYR A 71 14.15 8.74 -9.06
CA TYR A 71 15.26 9.45 -9.69
C TYR A 71 15.70 10.62 -8.82
N ALA A 72 16.94 10.61 -8.35
CA ALA A 72 17.56 11.69 -7.62
C ALA A 72 17.92 12.82 -8.59
N ILE A 73 17.17 13.91 -8.59
CA ILE A 73 17.42 15.10 -9.42
C ILE A 73 18.70 15.77 -8.91
N ASN A 74 18.76 15.96 -7.58
CA ASN A 74 19.91 16.50 -6.85
C ASN A 74 19.88 16.02 -5.40
N ASP A 75 20.75 16.53 -4.54
CA ASP A 75 20.87 16.11 -3.13
C ASP A 75 19.63 16.46 -2.29
N CYS A 76 18.86 17.45 -2.73
CA CYS A 76 17.65 17.92 -2.05
C CYS A 76 16.38 17.27 -2.60
N CYS A 77 16.34 16.89 -3.89
CA CYS A 77 15.10 16.56 -4.58
C CYS A 77 15.17 15.20 -5.28
N THR A 78 14.18 14.35 -5.02
CA THR A 78 13.96 13.07 -5.69
C THR A 78 12.54 13.02 -6.24
N ILE A 79 12.37 12.64 -7.50
CA ILE A 79 11.06 12.33 -8.09
C ILE A 79 10.83 10.81 -8.04
N GLY A 80 9.60 10.40 -7.78
CA GLY A 80 9.18 9.01 -7.77
C GLY A 80 7.88 8.79 -8.55
N ILE A 81 7.80 7.65 -9.24
CA ILE A 81 6.55 7.14 -9.80
C ILE A 81 6.36 5.71 -9.31
N ARG A 82 5.09 5.32 -9.13
CA ARG A 82 4.67 3.97 -8.76
C ARG A 82 3.52 3.53 -9.64
N GLY A 83 3.62 2.34 -10.21
CA GLY A 83 2.51 1.64 -10.83
C GLY A 83 2.17 0.41 -10.00
N GLU A 84 0.89 0.09 -9.87
CA GLU A 84 0.43 -1.00 -9.01
C GLU A 84 -0.76 -1.72 -9.64
N VAL A 85 -0.79 -3.04 -9.48
CA VAL A 85 -1.99 -3.86 -9.69
C VAL A 85 -2.19 -4.71 -8.44
N TRP A 86 -3.39 -4.60 -7.86
CA TRP A 86 -3.81 -5.36 -6.69
C TRP A 86 -5.12 -6.11 -6.99
N ARG A 87 -5.14 -7.41 -6.72
CA ARG A 87 -6.36 -8.22 -6.80
C ARG A 87 -6.86 -8.57 -5.41
N ASP A 88 -8.02 -8.04 -5.03
CA ASP A 88 -8.83 -8.56 -3.94
C ASP A 88 -9.77 -9.63 -4.52
N ALA A 89 -9.37 -10.90 -4.41
CA ALA A 89 -10.05 -11.99 -5.10
C ALA A 89 -11.42 -12.32 -4.50
N ASP A 90 -11.61 -11.97 -3.22
CA ASP A 90 -12.81 -12.31 -2.46
C ASP A 90 -13.55 -11.06 -1.92
N GLY A 91 -13.02 -9.86 -2.17
CA GLY A 91 -13.61 -8.58 -1.75
C GLY A 91 -13.51 -8.34 -0.24
N PHE A 92 -12.43 -8.80 0.37
CA PHE A 92 -12.26 -8.79 1.83
C PHE A 92 -11.20 -7.79 2.32
N PHE A 93 -10.14 -7.56 1.53
CA PHE A 93 -8.97 -6.79 2.00
C PHE A 93 -9.05 -5.30 1.74
N VAL A 94 -9.88 -4.86 0.79
CA VAL A 94 -10.07 -3.45 0.50
C VAL A 94 -11.45 -3.04 1.00
N ALA A 95 -11.46 -2.36 2.15
CA ALA A 95 -12.69 -1.92 2.79
C ALA A 95 -13.24 -0.66 2.10
N GLN A 96 -14.55 -0.66 1.93
CA GLN A 96 -15.35 0.48 1.52
C GLN A 96 -16.37 0.75 2.62
N PHE A 97 -16.34 1.94 3.20
CA PHE A 97 -17.24 2.32 4.28
C PHE A 97 -18.31 3.27 3.75
N ALA A 98 -19.54 2.80 3.68
CA ALA A 98 -20.68 3.57 3.19
C ALA A 98 -21.16 4.67 4.15
N SER A 99 -20.79 4.58 5.44
CA SER A 99 -21.16 5.56 6.45
C SER A 99 -19.94 6.00 7.25
N PRO A 100 -19.84 7.27 7.67
CA PRO A 100 -18.75 7.76 8.52
C PRO A 100 -18.55 6.97 9.82
N ASN A 101 -19.60 6.32 10.31
CA ASN A 101 -19.56 5.55 11.55
C ASN A 101 -19.20 4.06 11.33
N ASP A 102 -19.24 3.57 10.12
CA ASP A 102 -19.02 2.16 9.80
C ASP A 102 -17.63 1.70 10.19
N PHE A 103 -16.62 2.53 9.94
CA PHE A 103 -15.25 2.27 10.38
C PHE A 103 -15.16 2.13 11.91
N ILE A 104 -15.83 3.00 12.67
CA ILE A 104 -15.83 2.99 14.13
C ILE A 104 -16.49 1.72 14.66
N HIS A 105 -17.59 1.30 14.06
CA HIS A 105 -18.29 0.06 14.44
C HIS A 105 -17.43 -1.17 14.14
N PHE A 106 -16.81 -1.21 12.97
CA PHE A 106 -15.88 -2.27 12.58
C PHE A 106 -14.69 -2.37 13.55
N GLU A 107 -14.02 -1.26 13.85
CA GLU A 107 -12.88 -1.18 14.78
C GLU A 107 -13.26 -1.62 16.22
N ARG A 108 -14.50 -1.40 16.64
CA ARG A 108 -14.99 -1.79 17.95
C ARG A 108 -15.47 -3.24 18.04
N GLY A 109 -15.47 -3.97 16.93
CA GLY A 109 -15.94 -5.35 16.88
C GLY A 109 -17.44 -5.44 17.16
N ASP A 110 -18.23 -4.48 16.72
CA ASP A 110 -19.69 -4.49 16.84
C ASP A 110 -20.26 -5.46 15.79
N ASP A 111 -20.37 -6.72 16.18
CA ASP A 111 -20.82 -7.83 15.32
C ASP A 111 -22.28 -7.69 14.86
N THR A 112 -23.03 -6.72 15.37
CA THR A 112 -24.45 -6.57 15.05
C THR A 112 -24.69 -5.81 13.74
N VAL A 113 -23.67 -5.13 13.20
CA VAL A 113 -23.83 -4.19 12.10
C VAL A 113 -23.05 -4.60 10.84
N PHE A 114 -22.00 -5.44 10.94
CA PHE A 114 -21.12 -5.73 9.80
C PHE A 114 -20.76 -7.21 9.63
N ASP A 115 -21.17 -7.76 8.50
CA ASP A 115 -20.37 -8.81 7.84
C ASP A 115 -19.19 -8.08 7.13
N PRO A 116 -17.92 -8.36 7.49
CA PRO A 116 -16.77 -7.77 6.82
C PRO A 116 -16.79 -7.92 5.30
N ARG A 117 -17.51 -8.92 4.80
CA ARG A 117 -17.70 -9.16 3.36
C ARG A 117 -18.60 -8.13 2.70
N THR A 118 -19.44 -7.42 3.44
CA THR A 118 -20.34 -6.39 2.92
C THR A 118 -19.70 -5.01 2.89
N VAL A 119 -18.57 -4.81 3.59
CA VAL A 119 -17.84 -3.55 3.66
C VAL A 119 -16.76 -3.45 2.58
N GLY A 120 -16.46 -4.56 1.91
CA GLY A 120 -15.44 -4.60 0.88
C GLY A 120 -15.92 -4.02 -0.45
N GLY A 121 -14.99 -3.48 -1.24
CA GLY A 121 -15.22 -3.00 -2.62
C GLY A 121 -15.58 -4.09 -3.63
N GLY A 122 -15.97 -5.29 -3.14
CA GLY A 122 -16.25 -6.46 -3.96
C GLY A 122 -14.97 -7.11 -4.53
N ARG A 123 -15.16 -8.13 -5.35
CA ARG A 123 -14.05 -8.86 -6.00
C ARG A 123 -13.41 -8.03 -7.10
N THR A 124 -12.56 -7.09 -6.70
CA THR A 124 -12.02 -6.05 -7.57
C THR A 124 -10.54 -6.26 -7.87
N THR A 125 -10.16 -5.97 -9.10
CA THR A 125 -8.76 -5.78 -9.49
C THR A 125 -8.51 -4.28 -9.60
N TYR A 126 -7.68 -3.76 -8.73
CA TYR A 126 -7.31 -2.36 -8.67
C TYR A 126 -6.07 -2.10 -9.50
N GLY A 127 -6.09 -1.07 -10.31
CA GLY A 127 -4.92 -0.44 -10.91
C GLY A 127 -4.66 0.87 -10.20
N ALA A 128 -3.39 1.23 -10.00
CA ALA A 128 -3.05 2.54 -9.46
C ALA A 128 -1.78 3.09 -10.08
N ILE A 129 -1.72 4.41 -10.23
CA ILE A 129 -0.52 5.15 -10.57
C ILE A 129 -0.34 6.28 -9.58
N THR A 130 0.88 6.42 -9.07
CA THR A 130 1.26 7.47 -8.14
C THR A 130 2.47 8.22 -8.65
N ALA A 131 2.48 9.53 -8.51
CA ALA A 131 3.64 10.38 -8.77
C ALA A 131 3.87 11.31 -7.59
N GLY A 132 5.12 11.44 -7.15
CA GLY A 132 5.47 12.24 -5.99
C GLY A 132 6.88 12.79 -6.03
N LEU A 133 7.12 13.75 -5.16
CA LEU A 133 8.43 14.36 -4.93
C LEU A 133 8.84 14.11 -3.48
N THR A 134 10.13 13.92 -3.25
CA THR A 134 10.73 14.01 -1.93
C THR A 134 11.67 15.19 -1.91
N ILE A 135 11.41 16.16 -1.05
CA ILE A 135 12.17 17.40 -0.92
C ILE A 135 12.80 17.43 0.48
N LYS A 136 14.12 17.52 0.55
CA LYS A 136 14.91 17.56 1.78
C LYS A 136 15.73 18.85 1.83
N PRO A 137 15.13 20.00 2.17
CA PRO A 137 15.86 21.26 2.25
C PRO A 137 16.84 21.25 3.44
N THR A 138 17.91 22.02 3.31
CA THR A 138 18.77 22.32 4.45
C THR A 138 18.00 23.17 5.47
N VAL A 139 18.08 22.81 6.74
CA VAL A 139 17.38 23.50 7.84
C VAL A 139 18.36 24.07 8.85
N PRO A 140 18.01 25.18 9.52
CA PRO A 140 18.83 25.74 10.59
C PRO A 140 18.63 24.97 11.90
N ALA A 141 19.64 25.01 12.80
CA ALA A 141 19.49 24.51 14.15
C ALA A 141 18.33 25.21 14.90
N PRO A 142 17.58 24.51 15.78
CA PRO A 142 17.84 23.19 16.33
C PRO A 142 17.32 22.02 15.47
N LEU A 143 16.75 22.27 14.30
CA LEU A 143 16.28 21.21 13.42
C LEU A 143 17.48 20.44 12.84
N THR A 144 17.34 19.11 12.79
CA THR A 144 18.32 18.22 12.17
C THR A 144 17.87 17.74 10.78
N GLY A 145 16.58 17.89 10.44
CA GLY A 145 16.08 17.58 9.11
C GLY A 145 14.65 18.04 8.89
N LEU A 146 14.33 18.24 7.63
CA LEU A 146 12.97 18.47 7.12
C LEU A 146 12.80 17.66 5.84
N MET A 147 11.69 16.94 5.73
CA MET A 147 11.30 16.25 4.51
C MET A 147 9.84 16.59 4.18
N ILE A 148 9.59 16.96 2.93
CA ILE A 148 8.27 17.30 2.41
C ILE A 148 8.02 16.38 1.22
N ARG A 149 6.85 15.64 1.22
CA ARG A 149 6.52 14.69 0.18
C ARG A 149 5.11 14.94 -0.37
N PRO A 150 4.95 15.85 -1.33
CA PRO A 150 3.71 15.95 -2.09
C PRO A 150 3.56 14.76 -3.04
N GLU A 151 2.34 14.27 -3.14
CA GLU A 151 1.98 13.09 -3.93
C GLU A 151 0.61 13.27 -4.56
N VAL A 152 0.45 12.73 -5.78
CA VAL A 152 -0.84 12.56 -6.44
C VAL A 152 -0.99 11.10 -6.84
N ARG A 153 -2.20 10.57 -6.68
CA ARG A 153 -2.51 9.17 -6.97
C ARG A 153 -3.84 9.08 -7.71
N TYR A 154 -3.87 8.19 -8.68
CA TYR A 154 -5.07 7.83 -9.42
C TYR A 154 -5.27 6.31 -9.32
N ASP A 155 -6.42 5.90 -8.82
CA ASP A 155 -6.84 4.52 -8.65
C ASP A 155 -8.01 4.23 -9.57
N TRP A 156 -8.08 3.01 -10.10
CA TRP A 156 -9.22 2.57 -10.91
C TRP A 156 -9.46 1.07 -10.81
N SER A 157 -10.71 0.67 -11.10
CA SER A 157 -11.08 -0.74 -11.22
C SER A 157 -10.76 -1.25 -12.62
N LEU A 158 -9.95 -2.32 -12.70
CA LEU A 158 -9.57 -2.97 -13.96
C LEU A 158 -10.62 -3.98 -14.46
N ASN A 159 -11.62 -4.32 -13.65
CA ASN A 159 -12.64 -5.32 -13.97
C ASN A 159 -14.07 -4.79 -13.95
N GLY A 160 -14.24 -3.46 -14.05
CA GLY A 160 -15.54 -2.82 -14.19
C GLY A 160 -16.38 -2.76 -12.91
N MET A 161 -15.81 -3.11 -11.76
CA MET A 161 -16.46 -2.90 -10.47
C MET A 161 -16.42 -1.40 -10.10
N HIS A 162 -17.30 -0.99 -9.21
CA HIS A 162 -17.38 0.38 -8.68
C HIS A 162 -16.98 0.38 -7.20
N PRO A 163 -15.68 0.28 -6.86
CA PRO A 163 -15.26 0.13 -5.48
C PRO A 163 -15.07 1.47 -4.73
N PHE A 164 -15.29 2.61 -5.37
CA PHE A 164 -15.07 3.93 -4.79
C PHE A 164 -16.39 4.69 -4.59
N ASN A 165 -16.37 5.71 -3.69
CA ASN A 165 -17.49 6.63 -3.44
C ASN A 165 -18.83 5.89 -3.24
N ASP A 166 -18.91 5.03 -2.23
CA ASP A 166 -20.10 4.24 -1.89
C ASP A 166 -20.63 3.40 -3.07
N SER A 167 -19.74 2.72 -3.78
CA SER A 167 -20.03 1.89 -4.94
C SER A 167 -20.58 2.66 -6.15
N SER A 168 -20.34 3.97 -6.23
CA SER A 168 -20.78 4.79 -7.35
C SER A 168 -19.73 4.90 -8.46
N ASP A 169 -18.44 4.90 -8.10
CA ASP A 169 -17.35 5.23 -9.02
C ASP A 169 -16.39 4.06 -9.25
N GLN A 170 -15.87 4.00 -10.49
CA GLN A 170 -14.83 3.05 -10.89
C GLN A 170 -13.41 3.57 -10.64
N GLU A 171 -13.27 4.85 -10.35
CA GLU A 171 -11.99 5.53 -10.26
C GLU A 171 -11.98 6.56 -9.13
N MET A 172 -10.79 6.87 -8.64
CA MET A 172 -10.59 7.86 -7.58
C MET A 172 -9.27 8.59 -7.78
N PHE A 173 -9.29 9.91 -7.62
CA PHE A 173 -8.10 10.74 -7.57
C PHE A 173 -7.84 11.21 -6.13
N THR A 174 -6.58 11.12 -5.71
CA THR A 174 -6.14 11.56 -4.37
C THR A 174 -4.90 12.45 -4.52
N ALA A 175 -4.85 13.50 -3.71
CA ALA A 175 -3.65 14.32 -3.55
C ALA A 175 -3.34 14.42 -2.05
N SER A 176 -2.08 14.26 -1.69
CA SER A 176 -1.62 14.32 -0.30
C SER A 176 -0.26 15.00 -0.19
N VAL A 177 0.06 15.45 1.01
CA VAL A 177 1.39 15.90 1.38
C VAL A 177 1.70 15.44 2.79
N ASP A 178 2.89 14.89 2.99
CA ASP A 178 3.40 14.66 4.33
C ASP A 178 4.61 15.57 4.62
N VAL A 179 4.79 15.90 5.88
CA VAL A 179 5.91 16.73 6.37
C VAL A 179 6.51 16.06 7.60
N ILE A 180 7.80 15.71 7.49
CA ILE A 180 8.55 15.08 8.57
C ILE A 180 9.62 16.05 9.05
N VAL A 181 9.57 16.38 10.33
CA VAL A 181 10.54 17.28 11.00
C VAL A 181 11.33 16.44 12.00
N THR A 182 12.65 16.57 11.96
CA THR A 182 13.56 15.96 12.95
C THR A 182 14.35 17.04 13.68
N PHE A 183 14.52 16.85 15.00
CA PHE A 183 15.22 17.78 15.90
C PHE A 183 16.04 17.04 16.96
#